data_78498aa89ca14a71889808710835e9fb
#
_entry.id   78498aa89ca14a71889808710835e9fb
#
_cell.length_a   1.000
_cell.length_b   1.000
_cell.length_c   1.000
_cell.angle_alpha   90.00
_cell.angle_beta   90.00
_cell.angle_gamma   90.00
#
_symmetry.space_group_name_H-M   'P 1'
#
loop_
_entity.id
_entity.type
_entity.pdbx_description
1 polymer ?
#
loop_
_entity_poly.entity_id
_entity_poly.type
_entity_poly.pdbx_seq_one_letter_code
_entity_poly.pdbx_strand_id
1 'polypeptide(L)'
;MTTHLLAVHDLSKETILALFKEAAELKAMRRRALAAQRLSGKTLGLFFEKPSTRTRVSFEAGMNQLGGQSIFLSVMDIQMRRGETVADTARVLSRYLDGLVIRCYEHHAVEEWARNATIPVIN
;
A
#
# COMPACT_ATOMS: atom_id res chain seq x y z
N MET A 1 -7.16 -16.25 -0.11
CA MET A 1 -7.76 -15.13 0.66
C MET A 1 -6.77 -14.00 0.75
N THR A 2 -7.16 -12.81 0.36
CA THR A 2 -6.27 -11.64 0.37
C THR A 2 -6.15 -11.11 1.80
N THR A 3 -4.92 -10.90 2.28
CA THR A 3 -4.67 -10.35 3.61
C THR A 3 -4.55 -8.83 3.49
N HIS A 4 -5.37 -8.09 4.23
CA HIS A 4 -5.32 -6.64 4.33
C HIS A 4 -4.68 -6.22 5.66
N LEU A 5 -4.15 -5.02 5.73
CA LEU A 5 -3.68 -4.37 6.95
C LEU A 5 -4.41 -3.04 7.11
N LEU A 6 -5.55 -3.06 7.80
CA LEU A 6 -6.40 -1.88 7.95
C LEU A 6 -6.18 -1.15 9.28
N ALA A 7 -5.78 -1.89 10.31
CA ALA A 7 -5.48 -1.35 11.62
C ALA A 7 -4.43 -2.21 12.34
N VAL A 8 -3.67 -1.58 13.24
CA VAL A 8 -2.61 -2.29 14.00
C VAL A 8 -3.16 -3.41 14.86
N HIS A 9 -4.37 -3.25 15.40
CA HIS A 9 -5.01 -4.28 16.23
C HIS A 9 -5.44 -5.55 15.43
N ASP A 10 -5.39 -5.51 14.09
CA ASP A 10 -5.62 -6.69 13.24
C ASP A 10 -4.42 -7.65 13.26
N LEU A 11 -3.27 -7.18 13.76
CA LEU A 11 -2.04 -7.95 13.82
C LEU A 11 -1.80 -8.56 15.20
N SER A 12 -1.35 -9.81 15.24
CA SER A 12 -0.85 -10.41 16.47
C SER A 12 0.51 -9.78 16.87
N LYS A 13 0.84 -9.89 18.16
CA LYS A 13 2.13 -9.43 18.67
C LYS A 13 3.29 -10.12 17.93
N GLU A 14 3.17 -11.41 17.67
CA GLU A 14 4.17 -12.20 16.98
C GLU A 14 4.38 -11.69 15.54
N THR A 15 3.31 -11.36 14.83
CA THR A 15 3.37 -10.77 13.48
C THR A 15 4.07 -9.41 13.51
N ILE A 16 3.73 -8.54 14.47
CA ILE A 16 4.36 -7.21 14.61
C ILE A 16 5.86 -7.36 14.85
N LEU A 17 6.28 -8.24 15.76
CA LEU A 17 7.69 -8.49 16.05
C LEU A 17 8.44 -9.07 14.85
N ALA A 18 7.81 -9.97 14.09
CA ALA A 18 8.38 -10.52 12.86
C ALA A 18 8.59 -9.43 11.79
N LEU A 19 7.62 -8.53 11.63
CA LEU A 19 7.75 -7.39 10.71
C LEU A 19 8.88 -6.44 11.12
N PHE A 20 9.05 -6.16 12.41
CA PHE A 20 10.16 -5.33 12.90
C PHE A 20 11.52 -5.97 12.63
N LYS A 21 11.65 -7.29 12.86
CA LYS A 21 12.87 -8.03 12.55
C LYS A 21 13.20 -7.95 11.07
N GLU A 22 12.24 -8.24 10.20
CA GLU A 22 12.43 -8.18 8.76
C GLU A 22 12.79 -6.77 8.28
N ALA A 23 12.12 -5.74 8.80
CA ALA A 23 12.45 -4.36 8.49
C ALA A 23 13.89 -4.00 8.89
N ALA A 24 14.37 -4.46 10.05
CA ALA A 24 15.74 -4.24 10.50
C ALA A 24 16.76 -4.92 9.58
N GLU A 25 16.48 -6.14 9.13
CA GLU A 25 17.32 -6.88 8.18
C GLU A 25 17.41 -6.17 6.82
N LEU A 26 16.26 -5.72 6.27
CA LEU A 26 16.22 -4.97 5.02
C LEU A 26 16.99 -3.64 5.11
N LYS A 27 16.86 -2.92 6.24
CA LYS A 27 17.65 -1.69 6.49
C LYS A 27 19.15 -1.97 6.58
N ALA A 28 19.54 -3.07 7.19
CA ALA A 28 20.95 -3.47 7.26
C ALA A 28 21.52 -3.81 5.88
N MET A 29 20.75 -4.53 5.04
CA MET A 29 21.11 -4.79 3.65
C MET A 29 21.31 -3.50 2.86
N ARG A 30 20.39 -2.55 2.99
CA ARG A 30 20.47 -1.23 2.33
C ARG A 30 21.73 -0.47 2.72
N ARG A 31 22.09 -0.46 4.01
CA ARG A 31 23.32 0.19 4.50
C ARG A 31 24.60 -0.42 3.92
N ARG A 32 24.57 -1.69 3.56
CA ARG A 32 25.68 -2.42 2.93
C ARG A 32 25.63 -2.33 1.39
N ALA A 33 24.80 -1.47 0.83
CA ALA A 33 24.53 -1.35 -0.61
C ALA A 33 24.11 -2.68 -1.28
N LEU A 34 23.54 -3.60 -0.50
CA LEU A 34 22.97 -4.84 -1.04
C LEU A 34 21.54 -4.58 -1.52
N ALA A 35 21.24 -5.00 -2.72
CA ALA A 35 19.91 -4.88 -3.28
C ALA A 35 19.00 -6.00 -2.79
N ALA A 36 17.86 -5.62 -2.19
CA ALA A 36 16.79 -6.55 -1.87
C ALA A 36 15.73 -6.47 -2.97
N GLN A 37 15.64 -7.46 -3.84
CA GLN A 37 14.71 -7.48 -4.99
C GLN A 37 13.40 -8.21 -4.66
N ARG A 38 12.93 -8.14 -3.42
CA ARG A 38 11.76 -8.90 -2.94
C ARG A 38 10.45 -8.52 -3.62
N LEU A 39 10.35 -7.30 -4.13
CA LEU A 39 9.16 -6.80 -4.82
C LEU A 39 9.41 -6.53 -6.30
N SER A 40 10.38 -7.22 -6.88
CA SER A 40 10.67 -7.12 -8.31
C SER A 40 9.43 -7.45 -9.16
N GLY A 41 9.13 -6.57 -10.10
CA GLY A 41 7.94 -6.70 -10.97
C GLY A 41 6.61 -6.34 -10.30
N LYS A 42 6.61 -5.91 -9.03
CA LYS A 42 5.40 -5.51 -8.31
C LYS A 42 5.13 -4.02 -8.43
N THR A 43 3.86 -3.67 -8.54
CA THR A 43 3.39 -2.28 -8.60
C THR A 43 2.44 -1.98 -7.44
N LEU A 44 2.79 -0.99 -6.63
CA LEU A 44 2.00 -0.51 -5.50
C LEU A 44 1.27 0.77 -5.87
N GLY A 45 -0.04 0.79 -5.75
CA GLY A 45 -0.82 2.02 -5.84
C GLY A 45 -0.82 2.77 -4.51
N LEU A 46 -0.67 4.08 -4.56
CA LEU A 46 -0.77 4.96 -3.39
C LEU A 46 -1.94 5.92 -3.62
N PHE A 47 -3.07 5.63 -2.99
CA PHE A 47 -4.25 6.48 -3.06
C PHE A 47 -4.38 7.33 -1.80
N PHE A 48 -4.20 8.63 -1.94
CA PHE A 48 -4.24 9.57 -0.84
C PHE A 48 -5.35 10.59 -1.02
N GLU A 49 -6.35 10.51 -0.18
CA GLU A 49 -7.37 11.53 0.00
C GLU A 49 -6.83 12.73 0.80
N LYS A 50 -5.93 12.46 1.76
CA LYS A 50 -5.19 13.47 2.53
C LYS A 50 -3.77 13.61 2.01
N PRO A 51 -3.22 14.83 1.89
CA PRO A 51 -1.80 15.02 1.62
C PRO A 51 -0.92 14.45 2.75
N SER A 52 0.15 13.77 2.38
CA SER A 52 1.18 13.33 3.33
C SER A 52 2.49 13.08 2.61
N THR A 53 3.40 14.04 2.68
CA THR A 53 4.72 13.94 2.04
C THR A 53 5.53 12.78 2.61
N ARG A 54 5.62 12.66 3.93
CA ARG A 54 6.42 11.61 4.59
C ARG A 54 5.92 10.21 4.25
N THR A 55 4.62 9.98 4.34
CA THR A 55 4.03 8.68 4.01
C THR A 55 4.23 8.32 2.54
N ARG A 56 3.97 9.27 1.65
CA ARG A 56 4.16 9.08 0.20
C ARG A 56 5.61 8.73 -0.12
N VAL A 57 6.56 9.54 0.33
CA VAL A 57 7.99 9.34 0.05
C VAL A 57 8.50 8.04 0.63
N SER A 58 8.07 7.65 1.85
CA SER A 58 8.49 6.39 2.47
C SER A 58 8.05 5.17 1.67
N PHE A 59 6.81 5.15 1.17
CA PHE A 59 6.33 4.05 0.33
C PHE A 59 6.97 4.05 -1.06
N GLU A 60 7.08 5.20 -1.72
CA GLU A 60 7.72 5.29 -3.05
C GLU A 60 9.20 4.87 -2.99
N ALA A 61 9.95 5.40 -2.04
CA ALA A 61 11.35 5.03 -1.85
C ALA A 61 11.50 3.56 -1.43
N GLY A 62 10.67 3.08 -0.53
CA GLY A 62 10.68 1.69 -0.08
C GLY A 62 10.41 0.70 -1.22
N MET A 63 9.40 0.96 -2.04
CA MET A 63 9.10 0.14 -3.22
C MET A 63 10.28 0.10 -4.19
N ASN A 64 10.84 1.25 -4.53
CA ASN A 64 11.99 1.33 -5.41
C ASN A 64 13.20 0.56 -4.85
N GLN A 65 13.50 0.71 -3.56
CA GLN A 65 14.62 0.02 -2.90
C GLN A 65 14.42 -1.50 -2.84
N LEU A 66 13.18 -1.98 -2.88
CA LEU A 66 12.84 -3.42 -2.91
C LEU A 66 12.65 -3.96 -4.34
N GLY A 67 12.95 -3.16 -5.36
CA GLY A 67 12.88 -3.56 -6.76
C GLY A 67 11.52 -3.43 -7.42
N GLY A 68 10.54 -2.90 -6.69
CA GLY A 68 9.20 -2.64 -7.20
C GLY A 68 9.02 -1.23 -7.74
N GLN A 69 7.78 -0.91 -8.09
CA GLN A 69 7.36 0.40 -8.57
C GLN A 69 6.16 0.88 -7.79
N SER A 70 5.91 2.19 -7.80
CA SER A 70 4.71 2.78 -7.22
C SER A 70 4.04 3.76 -8.18
N ILE A 71 2.72 3.87 -8.06
CA ILE A 71 1.90 4.83 -8.80
C ILE A 71 1.13 5.65 -7.76
N PHE A 72 1.34 6.96 -7.76
CA PHE A 72 0.59 7.86 -6.92
C PHE A 72 -0.73 8.25 -7.60
N LEU A 73 -1.82 8.10 -6.86
CA LEU A 73 -3.18 8.41 -7.30
C LEU A 73 -3.79 9.44 -6.35
N SER A 74 -4.02 10.64 -6.82
CA SER A 74 -4.77 11.64 -6.08
C SER A 74 -6.28 11.50 -6.35
N VAL A 75 -7.11 12.08 -5.48
CA VAL A 75 -8.57 12.16 -5.72
C VAL A 75 -8.89 12.87 -7.05
N MET A 76 -7.98 13.77 -7.48
CA MET A 76 -8.15 14.48 -8.76
C MET A 76 -7.87 13.60 -9.98
N ASP A 77 -7.01 12.59 -9.83
CA ASP A 77 -6.58 11.72 -10.92
C ASP A 77 -7.55 10.58 -11.19
N ILE A 78 -8.34 10.19 -10.19
CA ILE A 78 -9.32 9.12 -10.32
C ILE A 78 -10.71 9.68 -10.54
N GLN A 79 -11.54 8.93 -11.27
CA GLN A 79 -12.87 9.34 -11.70
C GLN A 79 -13.94 9.37 -10.57
N MET A 80 -13.57 9.20 -9.31
CA MET A 80 -14.50 9.18 -8.17
C MET A 80 -15.33 10.47 -8.05
N ARG A 81 -14.77 11.63 -8.40
CA ARG A 81 -15.51 12.89 -8.46
C ARG A 81 -16.56 12.95 -9.58
N ARG A 82 -16.49 12.04 -10.55
CA ARG A 82 -17.41 11.94 -11.69
C ARG A 82 -18.44 10.83 -11.52
N GLY A 83 -18.63 10.33 -10.29
CA GLY A 83 -19.64 9.31 -9.96
C GLY A 83 -19.14 7.86 -9.97
N GLU A 84 -17.84 7.62 -10.19
CA GLU A 84 -17.29 6.28 -10.01
C GLU A 84 -17.27 5.91 -8.52
N THR A 85 -17.73 4.70 -8.19
CA THR A 85 -17.82 4.23 -6.81
C THR A 85 -16.45 3.71 -6.32
N VAL A 86 -16.24 3.72 -5.00
CA VAL A 86 -15.06 3.07 -4.38
C VAL A 86 -14.97 1.60 -4.80
N ALA A 87 -16.11 0.91 -4.81
CA ALA A 87 -16.17 -0.50 -5.20
C ALA A 87 -15.67 -0.75 -6.63
N ASP A 88 -16.10 0.05 -7.58
CA ASP A 88 -15.69 -0.09 -8.98
C ASP A 88 -14.21 0.29 -9.17
N THR A 89 -13.78 1.37 -8.55
CA THR A 89 -12.37 1.79 -8.58
C THR A 89 -11.46 0.72 -7.97
N ALA A 90 -11.84 0.14 -6.82
CA ALA A 90 -11.07 -0.92 -6.18
C ALA A 90 -10.94 -2.17 -7.08
N ARG A 91 -12.02 -2.56 -7.73
CA ARG A 91 -12.03 -3.70 -8.68
C ARG A 91 -11.15 -3.44 -9.89
N VAL A 92 -11.24 -2.26 -10.49
CA VAL A 92 -10.44 -1.87 -11.64
C VAL A 92 -8.96 -1.83 -11.27
N LEU A 93 -8.58 -1.13 -10.19
CA LEU A 93 -7.19 -1.03 -9.74
C LEU A 93 -6.60 -2.39 -9.37
N SER A 94 -7.40 -3.30 -8.84
CA SER A 94 -6.96 -4.66 -8.54
C SER A 94 -6.53 -5.47 -9.77
N ARG A 95 -6.90 -5.03 -10.98
CA ARG A 95 -6.48 -5.70 -12.23
C ARG A 95 -5.11 -5.21 -12.71
N TYR A 96 -4.64 -4.07 -12.24
CA TYR A 96 -3.37 -3.46 -12.65
C TYR A 96 -2.29 -3.49 -11.59
N LEU A 97 -2.67 -3.48 -10.31
CA LEU A 97 -1.77 -3.32 -9.17
C LEU A 97 -1.61 -4.63 -8.40
N ASP A 98 -0.50 -4.75 -7.69
CA ASP A 98 -0.22 -5.87 -6.77
C ASP A 98 -0.55 -5.56 -5.32
N GLY A 99 -0.75 -4.30 -4.99
CA GLY A 99 -1.14 -3.82 -3.66
C GLY A 99 -1.60 -2.37 -3.71
N LEU A 100 -2.29 -1.93 -2.69
CA LEU A 100 -2.87 -0.59 -2.60
C LEU A 100 -2.71 -0.02 -1.19
N VAL A 101 -2.05 1.11 -1.08
CA VAL A 101 -2.00 1.92 0.15
C VAL A 101 -3.08 2.98 0.06
N ILE A 102 -3.92 3.04 1.08
CA ILE A 102 -5.03 3.99 1.16
C ILE A 102 -4.81 4.93 2.34
N ARG A 103 -4.96 6.23 2.10
CA ARG A 103 -5.01 7.25 3.14
C ARG A 103 -6.29 8.06 2.98
N CYS A 104 -7.32 7.68 3.72
CA CYS A 104 -8.64 8.32 3.73
C CYS A 104 -8.87 9.12 5.02
N TYR A 105 -9.90 9.98 4.99
CA TYR A 105 -10.38 10.68 6.19
C TYR A 105 -11.12 9.74 7.12
N GLU A 106 -11.96 8.86 6.56
CA GLU A 106 -12.84 7.97 7.31
C GLU A 106 -12.39 6.51 7.22
N HIS A 107 -12.33 5.83 8.37
CA HIS A 107 -11.89 4.43 8.42
C HIS A 107 -12.81 3.48 7.62
N HIS A 108 -14.13 3.73 7.67
CA HIS A 108 -15.08 2.89 6.90
C HIS A 108 -14.83 2.94 5.38
N ALA A 109 -14.26 4.03 4.87
CA ALA A 109 -13.87 4.09 3.46
C ALA A 109 -12.73 3.11 3.14
N VAL A 110 -11.76 2.97 4.04
CA VAL A 110 -10.68 1.98 3.91
C VAL A 110 -11.23 0.56 3.91
N GLU A 111 -12.21 0.28 4.77
CA GLU A 111 -12.90 -1.02 4.81
C GLU A 111 -13.66 -1.31 3.52
N GLU A 112 -14.28 -0.30 2.91
CA GLU A 112 -14.96 -0.43 1.63
C GLU A 112 -13.98 -0.78 0.50
N TRP A 113 -12.82 -0.12 0.47
CA TRP A 113 -11.73 -0.47 -0.44
C TRP A 113 -11.31 -1.92 -0.28
N ALA A 114 -11.05 -2.37 0.95
CA ALA A 114 -10.62 -3.73 1.26
C ALA A 114 -11.66 -4.78 0.86
N ARG A 115 -12.94 -4.51 1.09
CA ARG A 115 -14.02 -5.45 0.71
C ARG A 115 -14.13 -5.67 -0.80
N ASN A 116 -13.75 -4.70 -1.61
CA ASN A 116 -13.91 -4.75 -3.07
C ASN A 116 -12.59 -5.01 -3.82
N ALA A 117 -11.45 -4.85 -3.17
CA ALA A 117 -10.16 -5.16 -3.76
C ALA A 117 -9.86 -6.66 -3.70
N THR A 118 -9.21 -7.19 -4.74
CA THR A 118 -8.67 -8.54 -4.76
C THR A 118 -7.16 -8.59 -4.48
N ILE A 119 -6.57 -7.44 -4.21
CA ILE A 119 -5.17 -7.25 -3.85
C ILE A 119 -5.07 -6.73 -2.40
N PRO A 120 -3.92 -6.87 -1.72
CA PRO A 120 -3.72 -6.32 -0.38
C PRO A 120 -4.00 -4.82 -0.31
N VAL A 121 -4.78 -4.41 0.69
CA VAL A 121 -5.02 -3.02 1.05
C VAL A 121 -4.33 -2.73 2.37
N ILE A 122 -3.57 -1.65 2.42
CA ILE A 122 -2.81 -1.17 3.57
C ILE A 122 -3.29 0.24 3.90
N ASN A 123 -3.65 0.46 5.16
CA ASN A 123 -4.04 1.77 5.68
C ASN A 123 -2.88 2.47 6.38
#